data_303bc67c5dd7e647c5108d8892d5a59b
#
_entry.id   303bc67c5dd7e647c5108d8892d5a59b
#
_cell.length_a   1.000
_cell.length_b   1.000
_cell.length_c   1.000
_cell.angle_alpha   90.00
_cell.angle_beta   90.00
_cell.angle_gamma   90.00
#
_symmetry.space_group_name_H-M   'P 1'
#
loop_
_entity.id
_entity.type
_entity.pdbx_description
1 polymer ?
#
loop_
_entity_poly.entity_id
_entity_poly.type
_entity_poly.pdbx_seq_one_letter_code
_entity_poly.pdbx_strand_id
1 'polypeptide(L)'
;MLYQIGWNRGINLSSLYGMEDFLYTILISQSHLNKMLMEAIMAKNEKNKLEKLVSLSKSRGIIFPGSEIYGGLANTWDYGPLGVEIKNNVKKAWWKKFIQESPYNVGLDSAILMNPTTWVASGHVGGFSDPLMDCKECKARFRADKLIEDYMRENDEVQIVDGWSNSQMETYISENNIKCPECGKHNFTSIRKFNLMFKTFQGVTEDSQSEIFLRPETAQGIFVNFKNVARSTRKKIPFGIGQIGKSFRNEITPGNFTFRTREFEQMELEFFCEPGKDLEWFYYWKDFCMNWLLSLGMTKENVRFRDHDPAELSHYSNATTDIEYLFPFGWGELWGIADRTDFDLKAHITTSGEDLSYQDPVTNEKYVPYCIEPSLGADRVMLALLVDAYNEEMLEDGTERVVLKLHPALAPYKAAVLPLTKKLNDQASEVYHKLQKSFNVDYDDAGSIGKRYRRHDEVGTPYCITFDFDSLEDNSVTIRDRDTMEQVRVKIDDLENYISEKIRF
;
A
#
# COMPACT_ATOMS: atom_id res chain seq x y z
N MET A 1 -3.81 38.87 -42.48
CA MET A 1 -3.52 38.63 -43.90
C MET A 1 -4.56 37.78 -44.62
N LEU A 2 -5.69 37.48 -44.03
CA LEU A 2 -6.81 36.70 -44.59
C LEU A 2 -8.05 37.59 -44.95
N TYR A 3 -8.01 38.88 -44.67
CA TYR A 3 -9.12 39.84 -44.91
C TYR A 3 -9.08 40.55 -46.27
N GLN A 4 -8.08 40.34 -47.11
CA GLN A 4 -7.94 41.03 -48.39
C GLN A 4 -8.17 40.17 -49.67
N ILE A 5 -8.54 38.89 -49.55
CA ILE A 5 -8.72 38.02 -50.72
C ILE A 5 -10.20 37.71 -51.03
N GLY A 6 -11.16 38.18 -50.19
CA GLY A 6 -12.58 37.79 -50.27
C GLY A 6 -13.49 38.68 -51.15
N TRP A 7 -13.03 39.74 -51.80
CA TRP A 7 -13.96 40.74 -52.42
C TRP A 7 -14.19 40.60 -53.90
N ASN A 8 -13.79 39.50 -54.54
CA ASN A 8 -14.00 39.40 -56.00
C ASN A 8 -14.56 38.09 -56.55
N ARG A 9 -15.15 37.24 -55.72
CA ARG A 9 -16.03 36.14 -56.19
C ARG A 9 -17.11 35.91 -55.11
N GLY A 10 -18.40 36.01 -55.50
CA GLY A 10 -19.56 35.89 -54.65
C GLY A 10 -19.60 34.54 -53.90
N ILE A 11 -18.84 34.45 -52.82
CA ILE A 11 -18.85 33.32 -51.89
C ILE A 11 -19.97 33.60 -50.89
N ASN A 12 -20.96 32.70 -50.84
CA ASN A 12 -22.12 32.76 -49.94
C ASN A 12 -21.63 32.65 -48.48
N LEU A 13 -21.83 33.67 -47.68
CA LEU A 13 -21.41 33.74 -46.28
C LEU A 13 -21.94 32.58 -45.41
N SER A 14 -23.03 31.92 -45.81
CA SER A 14 -23.55 30.75 -45.12
C SER A 14 -22.67 29.48 -45.24
N SER A 15 -21.79 29.43 -46.29
CA SER A 15 -20.83 28.33 -46.46
C SER A 15 -19.57 28.47 -45.60
N LEU A 16 -19.23 29.71 -45.17
CA LEU A 16 -18.11 29.98 -44.30
C LEU A 16 -18.38 29.61 -42.81
N TYR A 17 -19.63 29.84 -42.36
CA TYR A 17 -20.02 29.43 -41.00
C TYR A 17 -19.98 27.91 -40.83
N GLY A 18 -20.38 27.14 -41.81
CA GLY A 18 -20.28 25.67 -41.76
C GLY A 18 -18.85 25.12 -41.80
N MET A 19 -17.91 25.86 -42.42
CA MET A 19 -16.48 25.49 -42.43
C MET A 19 -15.78 25.78 -41.10
N GLU A 20 -16.14 26.85 -40.41
CA GLU A 20 -15.58 27.17 -39.09
C GLU A 20 -16.04 26.15 -38.04
N ASP A 21 -17.32 25.79 -38.02
CA ASP A 21 -17.87 24.74 -37.16
C ASP A 21 -17.22 23.38 -37.46
N PHE A 22 -17.04 23.05 -38.74
CA PHE A 22 -16.38 21.80 -39.14
C PHE A 22 -14.91 21.76 -38.77
N LEU A 23 -14.16 22.86 -38.92
CA LEU A 23 -12.77 22.99 -38.49
C LEU A 23 -12.65 22.96 -36.97
N TYR A 24 -13.58 23.58 -36.23
CA TYR A 24 -13.64 23.55 -34.79
C TYR A 24 -13.91 22.12 -34.27
N THR A 25 -14.82 21.39 -34.91
CA THR A 25 -15.10 19.98 -34.61
C THR A 25 -13.89 19.06 -34.87
N ILE A 26 -13.17 19.30 -35.98
CA ILE A 26 -11.93 18.56 -36.29
C ILE A 26 -10.84 18.87 -35.26
N LEU A 27 -10.66 20.12 -34.84
CA LEU A 27 -9.66 20.52 -33.85
C LEU A 27 -9.96 19.92 -32.47
N ILE A 28 -11.24 19.88 -32.06
CA ILE A 28 -11.66 19.24 -30.82
C ILE A 28 -11.44 17.72 -30.90
N SER A 29 -11.81 17.09 -32.01
CA SER A 29 -11.60 15.66 -32.26
C SER A 29 -10.12 15.28 -32.23
N GLN A 30 -9.24 16.12 -32.84
CA GLN A 30 -7.81 15.92 -32.86
C GLN A 30 -7.17 16.12 -31.49
N SER A 31 -7.66 17.08 -30.69
CA SER A 31 -7.28 17.30 -29.30
C SER A 31 -7.68 16.10 -28.44
N HIS A 32 -8.88 15.56 -28.63
CA HIS A 32 -9.37 14.39 -27.91
C HIS A 32 -8.55 13.13 -28.27
N LEU A 33 -8.28 12.92 -29.55
CA LEU A 33 -7.48 11.80 -30.03
C LEU A 33 -6.03 11.88 -29.51
N ASN A 34 -5.43 13.09 -29.48
CA ASN A 34 -4.10 13.27 -28.93
C ASN A 34 -4.09 13.02 -27.42
N LYS A 35 -5.13 13.44 -26.68
CA LYS A 35 -5.26 13.15 -25.25
C LYS A 35 -5.37 11.66 -25.00
N MET A 36 -6.25 10.94 -25.71
CA MET A 36 -6.39 9.49 -25.61
C MET A 36 -5.07 8.75 -25.96
N LEU A 37 -4.35 9.22 -26.99
CA LEU A 37 -3.07 8.63 -27.37
C LEU A 37 -2.01 8.86 -26.27
N MET A 38 -1.96 10.05 -25.69
CA MET A 38 -1.06 10.35 -24.57
C MET A 38 -1.40 9.51 -23.34
N GLU A 39 -2.67 9.37 -23.00
CA GLU A 39 -3.14 8.52 -21.90
C GLU A 39 -2.78 7.05 -22.14
N ALA A 40 -2.98 6.53 -23.36
CA ALA A 40 -2.60 5.16 -23.72
C ALA A 40 -1.08 4.95 -23.67
N ILE A 41 -0.27 5.93 -24.10
CA ILE A 41 1.19 5.89 -24.00
C ILE A 41 1.62 5.91 -22.52
N MET A 42 1.02 6.77 -21.70
CA MET A 42 1.29 6.85 -20.28
C MET A 42 0.93 5.53 -19.57
N ALA A 43 -0.26 4.99 -19.81
CA ALA A 43 -0.68 3.70 -19.25
C ALA A 43 0.24 2.55 -19.65
N LYS A 44 0.71 2.52 -20.91
CA LYS A 44 1.69 1.53 -21.37
C LYS A 44 3.04 1.69 -20.68
N ASN A 45 3.51 2.92 -20.48
CA ASN A 45 4.76 3.18 -19.78
C ASN A 45 4.67 2.78 -18.30
N GLU A 46 3.57 3.09 -17.64
CA GLU A 46 3.34 2.73 -16.24
C GLU A 46 3.25 1.20 -16.06
N LYS A 47 2.52 0.48 -16.92
CA LYS A 47 2.49 -0.98 -16.90
C LYS A 47 3.90 -1.58 -17.06
N ASN A 48 4.70 -1.01 -17.95
CA ASN A 48 6.09 -1.40 -18.14
C ASN A 48 6.93 -1.13 -16.88
N LYS A 49 6.66 -0.02 -16.15
CA LYS A 49 7.33 0.31 -14.87
C LYS A 49 7.08 -0.79 -13.82
N LEU A 50 5.84 -1.26 -13.67
CA LEU A 50 5.53 -2.35 -12.73
C LEU A 50 6.23 -3.65 -13.11
N GLU A 51 6.22 -4.02 -14.38
CA GLU A 51 6.90 -5.23 -14.87
C GLU A 51 8.42 -5.18 -14.63
N LYS A 52 9.05 -4.03 -14.85
CA LYS A 52 10.47 -3.79 -14.55
C LYS A 52 10.76 -3.87 -13.05
N LEU A 53 9.92 -3.26 -12.22
CA LEU A 53 10.05 -3.34 -10.77
C LEU A 53 9.90 -4.78 -10.25
N VAL A 54 8.94 -5.56 -10.78
CA VAL A 54 8.78 -6.98 -10.44
C VAL A 54 10.02 -7.78 -10.85
N SER A 55 10.56 -7.53 -12.03
CA SER A 55 11.80 -8.18 -12.51
C SER A 55 13.00 -7.83 -11.62
N LEU A 56 13.16 -6.54 -11.28
CA LEU A 56 14.21 -6.09 -10.37
C LEU A 56 14.04 -6.75 -8.99
N SER A 57 12.83 -6.77 -8.45
CA SER A 57 12.52 -7.35 -7.13
C SER A 57 12.90 -8.82 -7.06
N LYS A 58 12.59 -9.61 -8.09
CA LYS A 58 12.99 -11.02 -8.19
C LYS A 58 14.50 -11.18 -8.29
N SER A 59 15.14 -10.42 -9.18
CA SER A 59 16.58 -10.56 -9.45
C SER A 59 17.46 -10.10 -8.28
N ARG A 60 16.97 -9.17 -7.45
CA ARG A 60 17.70 -8.59 -6.31
C ARG A 60 17.29 -9.14 -4.96
N GLY A 61 16.44 -10.16 -4.90
CA GLY A 61 16.06 -10.81 -3.64
C GLY A 61 15.18 -9.93 -2.75
N ILE A 62 14.33 -9.10 -3.37
CA ILE A 62 13.33 -8.30 -2.65
C ILE A 62 12.06 -9.12 -2.47
N ILE A 63 11.47 -9.62 -3.56
CA ILE A 63 10.23 -10.41 -3.53
C ILE A 63 10.34 -11.55 -4.52
N PHE A 64 9.98 -12.76 -4.09
CA PHE A 64 9.93 -13.97 -4.90
C PHE A 64 8.50 -14.49 -5.04
N PRO A 65 8.16 -15.23 -6.12
CA PRO A 65 6.93 -16.02 -6.15
C PRO A 65 6.91 -17.05 -5.03
N GLY A 66 5.82 -17.11 -4.28
CA GLY A 66 5.68 -18.09 -3.20
C GLY A 66 5.66 -19.52 -3.71
N SER A 67 6.47 -20.41 -3.12
CA SER A 67 6.57 -21.83 -3.50
C SER A 67 6.94 -22.05 -4.97
N GLU A 68 7.80 -21.23 -5.55
CA GLU A 68 8.14 -21.22 -6.99
C GLU A 68 8.60 -22.57 -7.53
N ILE A 69 9.36 -23.34 -6.74
CA ILE A 69 9.86 -24.67 -7.12
C ILE A 69 8.75 -25.70 -7.41
N TYR A 70 7.52 -25.45 -6.95
CA TYR A 70 6.32 -26.27 -7.20
C TYR A 70 5.35 -25.62 -8.19
N GLY A 71 5.81 -24.61 -8.95
CA GLY A 71 4.98 -23.85 -9.89
C GLY A 71 4.24 -22.68 -9.24
N GLY A 72 4.48 -22.40 -7.98
CA GLY A 72 3.89 -21.29 -7.24
C GLY A 72 2.45 -21.52 -6.79
N LEU A 73 1.93 -20.59 -6.04
CA LEU A 73 0.51 -20.46 -5.71
C LEU A 73 0.03 -19.08 -6.16
N ALA A 74 -1.11 -19.04 -6.85
CA ALA A 74 -1.61 -17.83 -7.50
C ALA A 74 -1.59 -16.61 -6.56
N ASN A 75 -0.83 -15.60 -6.97
CA ASN A 75 -0.59 -14.33 -6.28
C ASN A 75 -0.18 -14.47 -4.80
N THR A 76 0.68 -15.42 -4.52
CA THR A 76 1.37 -15.60 -3.24
C THR A 76 2.83 -15.22 -3.41
N TRP A 77 3.36 -14.44 -2.47
CA TRP A 77 4.68 -13.84 -2.58
C TRP A 77 5.48 -14.03 -1.29
N ASP A 78 6.76 -14.35 -1.44
CA ASP A 78 7.71 -14.44 -0.34
C ASP A 78 8.61 -13.20 -0.35
N TYR A 79 8.84 -12.60 0.81
CA TYR A 79 9.81 -11.52 0.96
C TYR A 79 11.21 -12.11 1.10
N GLY A 80 12.08 -11.81 0.14
CA GLY A 80 13.47 -12.25 0.16
C GLY A 80 14.32 -11.48 1.19
N PRO A 81 15.65 -11.74 1.23
CA PRO A 81 16.54 -11.14 2.23
C PRO A 81 16.49 -9.62 2.29
N LEU A 82 16.38 -8.93 1.14
CA LEU A 82 16.27 -7.47 1.10
C LEU A 82 14.83 -7.00 1.35
N GLY A 83 13.85 -7.76 0.86
CA GLY A 83 12.43 -7.42 1.03
C GLY A 83 11.99 -7.45 2.48
N VAL A 84 12.43 -8.45 3.25
CA VAL A 84 12.09 -8.54 4.68
C VAL A 84 12.67 -7.36 5.47
N GLU A 85 13.86 -6.89 5.11
CA GLU A 85 14.47 -5.71 5.75
C GLU A 85 13.70 -4.43 5.43
N ILE A 86 13.31 -4.20 4.17
CA ILE A 86 12.48 -3.04 3.78
C ILE A 86 11.15 -3.09 4.54
N LYS A 87 10.47 -4.23 4.53
CA LYS A 87 9.18 -4.40 5.21
C LYS A 87 9.28 -4.18 6.73
N ASN A 88 10.33 -4.71 7.35
CA ASN A 88 10.58 -4.49 8.78
C ASN A 88 10.90 -3.02 9.09
N ASN A 89 11.62 -2.32 8.22
CA ASN A 89 11.89 -0.89 8.39
C ASN A 89 10.60 -0.06 8.30
N VAL A 90 9.68 -0.39 7.37
CA VAL A 90 8.35 0.25 7.29
C VAL A 90 7.56 0.02 8.59
N LYS A 91 7.49 -1.23 9.06
CA LYS A 91 6.80 -1.57 10.32
C LYS A 91 7.41 -0.87 11.53
N LYS A 92 8.75 -0.80 11.61
CA LYS A 92 9.46 -0.07 12.67
C LYS A 92 9.17 1.42 12.64
N ALA A 93 9.12 2.03 11.43
CA ALA A 93 8.76 3.45 11.27
C ALA A 93 7.34 3.73 11.76
N TRP A 94 6.36 2.86 11.39
CA TRP A 94 4.99 2.97 11.87
C TRP A 94 4.91 2.81 13.39
N TRP A 95 5.51 1.74 13.95
CA TRP A 95 5.50 1.49 15.40
C TRP A 95 6.13 2.63 16.20
N LYS A 96 7.26 3.15 15.71
CA LYS A 96 7.90 4.30 16.30
C LYS A 96 6.96 5.50 16.35
N LYS A 97 6.34 5.84 15.22
CA LYS A 97 5.52 7.06 15.10
C LYS A 97 4.16 6.96 15.79
N PHE A 98 3.48 5.82 15.60
CA PHE A 98 2.11 5.64 16.07
C PHE A 98 2.04 5.13 17.51
N ILE A 99 3.03 4.39 17.99
CA ILE A 99 3.02 3.78 19.32
C ILE A 99 4.04 4.44 20.24
N GLN A 100 5.32 4.40 19.86
CA GLN A 100 6.39 4.83 20.77
C GLN A 100 6.41 6.34 21.02
N GLU A 101 6.25 7.17 19.99
CA GLU A 101 6.24 8.64 20.08
C GLU A 101 4.88 9.21 20.49
N SER A 102 3.81 8.40 20.46
CA SER A 102 2.47 8.84 20.81
C SER A 102 2.27 8.85 22.33
N PRO A 103 1.78 9.94 22.93
CA PRO A 103 1.42 9.96 24.34
C PRO A 103 0.14 9.17 24.64
N TYR A 104 -0.65 8.86 23.61
CA TYR A 104 -1.95 8.22 23.72
C TYR A 104 -1.89 6.72 23.59
N ASN A 105 -1.08 6.19 22.64
CA ASN A 105 -1.23 4.84 22.14
C ASN A 105 -0.38 3.82 22.92
N VAL A 106 -0.83 2.57 22.84
CA VAL A 106 -0.13 1.38 23.34
C VAL A 106 -0.19 0.27 22.30
N GLY A 107 0.73 -0.70 22.38
CA GLY A 107 0.77 -1.84 21.47
C GLY A 107 0.05 -3.05 22.01
N LEU A 108 -0.44 -3.89 21.09
CA LEU A 108 -1.02 -5.20 21.33
C LEU A 108 -0.53 -6.18 20.26
N ASP A 109 -0.42 -7.45 20.60
CA ASP A 109 -0.26 -8.55 19.66
C ASP A 109 -1.27 -9.66 20.03
N SER A 110 -2.44 -9.63 19.39
CA SER A 110 -3.49 -10.63 19.62
C SER A 110 -3.28 -11.86 18.73
N ALA A 111 -3.77 -13.01 19.20
CA ALA A 111 -3.69 -14.26 18.46
C ALA A 111 -4.45 -14.20 17.11
N ILE A 112 -3.93 -14.90 16.09
CA ILE A 112 -4.61 -15.07 14.80
C ILE A 112 -5.86 -15.95 14.97
N LEU A 113 -5.73 -17.04 15.73
CA LEU A 113 -6.82 -17.96 16.01
C LEU A 113 -7.61 -17.43 17.21
N MET A 114 -8.86 -17.07 16.96
CA MET A 114 -9.75 -16.47 17.94
C MET A 114 -11.03 -17.32 18.07
N ASN A 115 -11.75 -17.13 19.16
CA ASN A 115 -13.06 -17.75 19.30
C ASN A 115 -13.96 -17.39 18.12
N PRO A 116 -14.57 -18.37 17.41
CA PRO A 116 -15.44 -18.10 16.27
C PRO A 116 -16.57 -17.11 16.53
N THR A 117 -17.05 -17.03 17.77
CA THR A 117 -18.08 -16.07 18.18
C THR A 117 -17.65 -14.60 17.98
N THR A 118 -16.34 -14.32 18.03
CA THR A 118 -15.81 -13.00 17.70
C THR A 118 -16.21 -12.56 16.31
N TRP A 119 -16.14 -13.47 15.34
CA TRP A 119 -16.47 -13.21 13.93
C TRP A 119 -17.98 -13.20 13.67
N VAL A 120 -18.76 -13.86 14.52
CA VAL A 120 -20.22 -13.73 14.52
C VAL A 120 -20.63 -12.35 15.06
N ALA A 121 -20.04 -11.92 16.19
CA ALA A 121 -20.30 -10.62 16.79
C ALA A 121 -19.99 -9.46 15.85
N SER A 122 -18.84 -9.50 15.20
CA SER A 122 -18.39 -8.46 14.24
C SER A 122 -19.09 -8.53 12.87
N GLY A 123 -19.96 -9.53 12.64
CA GLY A 123 -20.69 -9.70 11.38
C GLY A 123 -19.92 -10.36 10.23
N HIS A 124 -18.64 -10.70 10.40
CA HIS A 124 -17.81 -11.26 9.33
C HIS A 124 -18.32 -12.61 8.81
N VAL A 125 -18.83 -13.47 9.67
CA VAL A 125 -19.37 -14.79 9.25
C VAL A 125 -20.57 -14.62 8.33
N GLY A 126 -21.44 -13.63 8.60
CA GLY A 126 -22.68 -13.42 7.84
C GLY A 126 -22.57 -12.45 6.66
N GLY A 127 -21.70 -11.46 6.76
CA GLY A 127 -21.69 -10.29 5.85
C GLY A 127 -20.42 -10.07 5.04
N PHE A 128 -19.28 -10.63 5.45
CA PHE A 128 -17.99 -10.42 4.77
C PHE A 128 -17.90 -11.25 3.49
N SER A 129 -18.57 -10.81 2.44
CA SER A 129 -18.72 -11.57 1.19
C SER A 129 -18.70 -10.65 -0.03
N ASP A 130 -18.06 -11.11 -1.10
CA ASP A 130 -18.07 -10.49 -2.42
C ASP A 130 -19.14 -11.12 -3.33
N PRO A 131 -19.70 -10.33 -4.27
CA PRO A 131 -20.61 -10.84 -5.29
C PRO A 131 -19.84 -11.59 -6.37
N LEU A 132 -19.84 -12.94 -6.31
CA LEU A 132 -19.11 -13.82 -7.22
C LEU A 132 -19.98 -14.25 -8.40
N MET A 133 -19.45 -14.13 -9.62
CA MET A 133 -20.02 -14.72 -10.83
C MET A 133 -18.93 -15.41 -11.68
N ASP A 134 -19.33 -16.44 -12.46
CA ASP A 134 -18.45 -17.15 -13.36
C ASP A 134 -18.91 -16.95 -14.82
N CYS A 135 -17.97 -16.76 -15.76
CA CYS A 135 -18.27 -16.90 -17.18
C CYS A 135 -18.53 -18.37 -17.52
N LYS A 136 -19.69 -18.68 -18.11
CA LYS A 136 -20.05 -20.07 -18.47
C LYS A 136 -19.19 -20.63 -19.60
N GLU A 137 -18.61 -19.75 -20.44
CA GLU A 137 -17.79 -20.13 -21.59
C GLU A 137 -16.34 -20.47 -21.19
N CYS A 138 -15.60 -19.50 -20.67
CA CYS A 138 -14.17 -19.67 -20.35
C CYS A 138 -13.92 -20.08 -18.90
N LYS A 139 -14.94 -20.15 -18.04
CA LYS A 139 -14.86 -20.48 -16.61
C LYS A 139 -14.08 -19.47 -15.77
N ALA A 140 -13.76 -18.30 -16.32
CA ALA A 140 -13.15 -17.21 -15.56
C ALA A 140 -14.12 -16.70 -14.50
N ARG A 141 -13.57 -16.29 -13.34
CA ARG A 141 -14.30 -15.79 -12.19
C ARG A 141 -14.12 -14.30 -12.03
N PHE A 142 -15.22 -13.63 -11.65
CA PHE A 142 -15.24 -12.18 -11.49
C PHE A 142 -16.02 -11.79 -10.25
N ARG A 143 -15.62 -10.66 -9.68
CA ARG A 143 -16.48 -9.87 -8.79
C ARG A 143 -17.42 -9.08 -9.69
N ALA A 144 -18.71 -9.23 -9.48
CA ALA A 144 -19.73 -8.58 -10.33
C ALA A 144 -19.70 -7.06 -10.19
N ASP A 145 -19.49 -6.55 -8.97
CA ASP A 145 -19.32 -5.12 -8.68
C ASP A 145 -18.14 -4.52 -9.46
N LYS A 146 -16.98 -5.18 -9.43
CA LYS A 146 -15.80 -4.69 -10.16
C LYS A 146 -15.94 -4.77 -11.68
N LEU A 147 -16.61 -5.79 -12.18
CA LEU A 147 -16.92 -5.90 -13.61
C LEU A 147 -17.81 -4.74 -14.09
N ILE A 148 -18.75 -4.31 -13.25
CA ILE A 148 -19.62 -3.16 -13.53
C ILE A 148 -18.84 -1.85 -13.45
N GLU A 149 -18.05 -1.65 -12.40
CA GLU A 149 -17.21 -0.45 -12.23
C GLU A 149 -16.21 -0.26 -13.38
N ASP A 150 -15.58 -1.35 -13.85
CA ASP A 150 -14.66 -1.30 -14.98
C ASP A 150 -15.39 -0.91 -16.27
N TYR A 151 -16.59 -1.48 -16.51
CA TYR A 151 -17.43 -1.10 -17.64
C TYR A 151 -17.87 0.36 -17.58
N MET A 152 -18.32 0.85 -16.43
CA MET A 152 -18.71 2.24 -16.21
C MET A 152 -17.55 3.19 -16.50
N ARG A 153 -16.35 2.85 -16.00
CA ARG A 153 -15.14 3.64 -16.23
C ARG A 153 -14.78 3.74 -17.72
N GLU A 154 -14.94 2.64 -18.46
CA GLU A 154 -14.69 2.61 -19.91
C GLU A 154 -15.73 3.43 -20.72
N ASN A 155 -16.90 3.69 -20.15
CA ASN A 155 -17.98 4.44 -20.78
C ASN A 155 -18.21 5.83 -20.19
N ASP A 156 -17.26 6.34 -19.39
CA ASP A 156 -17.36 7.64 -18.69
C ASP A 156 -18.61 7.78 -17.81
N GLU A 157 -19.15 6.67 -17.31
CA GLU A 157 -20.27 6.65 -16.38
C GLU A 157 -19.74 6.71 -14.94
N VAL A 158 -20.38 7.51 -14.10
CA VAL A 158 -20.06 7.63 -12.68
C VAL A 158 -21.28 7.22 -11.86
N GLN A 159 -21.31 5.98 -11.40
CA GLN A 159 -22.31 5.50 -10.45
C GLN A 159 -21.62 4.67 -9.35
N ILE A 160 -22.18 4.72 -8.15
CA ILE A 160 -21.73 3.94 -7.01
C ILE A 160 -22.37 2.57 -7.08
N VAL A 161 -21.55 1.51 -7.17
CA VAL A 161 -22.01 0.11 -7.22
C VAL A 161 -22.10 -0.49 -5.82
N ASP A 162 -21.38 0.08 -4.86
CA ASP A 162 -21.45 -0.36 -3.47
C ASP A 162 -22.90 -0.27 -2.93
N GLY A 163 -23.31 -1.32 -2.23
CA GLY A 163 -24.69 -1.43 -1.72
C GLY A 163 -25.72 -1.96 -2.71
N TRP A 164 -25.38 -2.19 -3.97
CA TRP A 164 -26.30 -2.81 -4.92
C TRP A 164 -26.59 -4.26 -4.54
N SER A 165 -27.88 -4.64 -4.69
CA SER A 165 -28.28 -6.04 -4.55
C SER A 165 -27.79 -6.87 -5.76
N ASN A 166 -27.64 -8.18 -5.55
CA ASN A 166 -27.25 -9.09 -6.63
C ASN A 166 -28.18 -8.94 -7.87
N SER A 167 -29.48 -8.75 -7.66
CA SER A 167 -30.42 -8.58 -8.78
C SER A 167 -30.23 -7.25 -9.53
N GLN A 168 -29.87 -6.16 -8.85
CA GLN A 168 -29.54 -4.90 -9.52
C GLN A 168 -28.27 -5.05 -10.38
N MET A 169 -27.23 -5.69 -9.86
CA MET A 169 -26.00 -5.98 -10.59
C MET A 169 -26.27 -6.89 -11.80
N GLU A 170 -27.05 -7.98 -11.65
CA GLU A 170 -27.40 -8.88 -12.75
C GLU A 170 -28.20 -8.16 -13.85
N THR A 171 -29.13 -7.29 -13.45
CA THR A 171 -29.92 -6.47 -14.39
C THR A 171 -29.02 -5.53 -15.16
N TYR A 172 -28.16 -4.79 -14.48
CA TYR A 172 -27.24 -3.85 -15.13
C TYR A 172 -26.27 -4.55 -16.10
N ILE A 173 -25.70 -5.69 -15.71
CA ILE A 173 -24.82 -6.50 -16.58
C ILE A 173 -25.57 -6.96 -17.83
N SER A 174 -26.84 -7.35 -17.69
CA SER A 174 -27.66 -7.83 -18.80
C SER A 174 -28.09 -6.69 -19.73
N GLU A 175 -28.58 -5.58 -19.19
CA GLU A 175 -29.06 -4.42 -19.98
C GLU A 175 -27.94 -3.77 -20.78
N ASN A 176 -26.75 -3.67 -20.21
CA ASN A 176 -25.56 -3.08 -20.86
C ASN A 176 -24.76 -4.11 -21.69
N ASN A 177 -25.23 -5.37 -21.77
CA ASN A 177 -24.57 -6.44 -22.50
C ASN A 177 -23.05 -6.54 -22.16
N ILE A 178 -22.71 -6.39 -20.88
CA ILE A 178 -21.32 -6.42 -20.41
C ILE A 178 -20.70 -7.76 -20.76
N LYS A 179 -19.54 -7.73 -21.39
CA LYS A 179 -18.85 -8.93 -21.88
C LYS A 179 -17.78 -9.39 -20.91
N CYS A 180 -17.52 -10.69 -20.92
CA CYS A 180 -16.40 -11.28 -20.21
C CYS A 180 -15.07 -10.69 -20.72
N PRO A 181 -14.25 -10.09 -19.88
CA PRO A 181 -12.95 -9.53 -20.27
C PRO A 181 -12.01 -10.56 -20.91
N GLU A 182 -12.12 -11.84 -20.51
CA GLU A 182 -11.23 -12.91 -20.97
C GLU A 182 -11.60 -13.46 -22.34
N CYS A 183 -12.89 -13.67 -22.61
CA CYS A 183 -13.31 -14.34 -23.84
C CYS A 183 -14.28 -13.53 -24.72
N GLY A 184 -14.69 -12.33 -24.29
CA GLY A 184 -15.57 -11.44 -25.03
C GLY A 184 -17.04 -11.91 -25.15
N LYS A 185 -17.45 -12.97 -24.43
CA LYS A 185 -18.81 -13.49 -24.46
C LYS A 185 -19.66 -12.93 -23.32
N HIS A 186 -20.95 -12.75 -23.58
CA HIS A 186 -21.94 -12.38 -22.56
C HIS A 186 -22.72 -13.64 -22.14
N ASN A 187 -22.14 -14.44 -21.24
CA ASN A 187 -22.78 -15.64 -20.71
C ASN A 187 -22.26 -15.95 -19.30
N PHE A 188 -22.95 -15.40 -18.31
CA PHE A 188 -22.53 -15.51 -16.90
C PHE A 188 -23.50 -16.39 -16.09
N THR A 189 -23.00 -16.88 -14.94
CA THR A 189 -23.84 -17.49 -13.92
C THR A 189 -24.61 -16.40 -13.15
N SER A 190 -25.62 -16.79 -12.39
CA SER A 190 -26.18 -15.90 -11.38
C SER A 190 -25.12 -15.53 -10.35
N ILE A 191 -25.26 -14.33 -9.77
CA ILE A 191 -24.37 -13.82 -8.71
C ILE A 191 -24.67 -14.56 -7.41
N ARG A 192 -23.60 -15.04 -6.76
CA ARG A 192 -23.67 -15.67 -5.45
C ARG A 192 -22.74 -14.97 -4.46
N LYS A 193 -23.13 -14.93 -3.19
CA LYS A 193 -22.26 -14.42 -2.12
C LYS A 193 -21.13 -15.40 -1.89
N PHE A 194 -19.90 -14.88 -1.89
CA PHE A 194 -18.70 -15.64 -1.57
C PHE A 194 -18.05 -15.05 -0.33
N ASN A 195 -18.12 -15.78 0.79
CA ASN A 195 -17.50 -15.32 2.04
C ASN A 195 -15.97 -15.39 1.94
N LEU A 196 -15.30 -14.30 2.30
CA LEU A 196 -13.85 -14.13 2.17
C LEU A 196 -13.06 -14.73 3.35
N MET A 197 -13.71 -15.25 4.39
CA MET A 197 -13.01 -15.86 5.51
C MET A 197 -12.43 -17.22 5.14
N PHE A 198 -11.15 -17.44 5.45
CA PHE A 198 -10.58 -18.77 5.43
C PHE A 198 -11.05 -19.56 6.64
N LYS A 199 -11.57 -20.75 6.40
CA LYS A 199 -11.98 -21.73 7.41
C LYS A 199 -10.90 -22.78 7.61
N THR A 200 -10.75 -23.23 8.84
CA THR A 200 -9.94 -24.39 9.22
C THR A 200 -10.57 -25.07 10.44
N PHE A 201 -9.95 -26.11 10.97
CA PHE A 201 -10.47 -26.89 12.09
C PHE A 201 -9.44 -26.98 13.20
N GLN A 202 -9.92 -26.93 14.45
CA GLN A 202 -9.07 -27.11 15.62
C GLN A 202 -9.38 -28.50 16.24
N GLY A 203 -8.33 -29.29 16.46
CA GLY A 203 -8.47 -30.63 17.02
C GLY A 203 -8.38 -31.74 15.97
N VAL A 204 -8.93 -32.93 16.31
CA VAL A 204 -8.75 -34.15 15.50
C VAL A 204 -9.93 -34.45 14.56
N THR A 205 -11.05 -33.73 14.71
CA THR A 205 -12.26 -33.90 13.91
C THR A 205 -12.54 -32.66 13.09
N GLU A 206 -13.00 -32.89 11.85
CA GLU A 206 -13.43 -31.79 10.94
C GLU A 206 -14.97 -31.73 10.98
N ASP A 207 -15.50 -31.11 12.02
CA ASP A 207 -16.93 -30.89 12.21
C ASP A 207 -17.26 -29.43 12.50
N SER A 208 -18.53 -29.09 12.54
CA SER A 208 -18.98 -27.72 12.77
C SER A 208 -18.64 -27.17 14.16
N GLN A 209 -18.32 -28.02 15.12
CA GLN A 209 -17.94 -27.58 16.47
C GLN A 209 -16.45 -27.27 16.58
N SER A 210 -15.65 -27.84 15.68
CA SER A 210 -14.20 -27.64 15.61
C SER A 210 -13.81 -26.55 14.58
N GLU A 211 -14.80 -25.99 13.84
CA GLU A 211 -14.57 -24.94 12.83
C GLU A 211 -14.03 -23.66 13.49
N ILE A 212 -12.90 -23.16 12.97
CA ILE A 212 -12.33 -21.87 13.31
C ILE A 212 -11.95 -21.11 12.04
N PHE A 213 -11.66 -19.82 12.18
CA PHE A 213 -11.33 -18.95 11.07
C PHE A 213 -9.93 -18.34 11.22
N LEU A 214 -9.24 -18.16 10.10
CA LEU A 214 -8.10 -17.26 10.06
C LEU A 214 -8.63 -15.83 10.04
N ARG A 215 -8.11 -14.96 10.92
CA ARG A 215 -8.61 -13.58 11.04
C ARG A 215 -8.50 -12.81 9.73
N PRO A 216 -9.56 -12.13 9.26
CA PRO A 216 -9.54 -11.31 8.05
C PRO A 216 -9.00 -9.90 8.31
N GLU A 217 -8.87 -9.51 9.59
CA GLU A 217 -8.36 -8.21 10.06
C GLU A 217 -7.81 -8.32 11.47
N THR A 218 -7.00 -7.36 11.87
CA THR A 218 -6.43 -7.29 13.23
C THR A 218 -7.32 -6.51 14.22
N ALA A 219 -8.27 -5.70 13.74
CA ALA A 219 -9.14 -4.83 14.55
C ALA A 219 -9.89 -5.58 15.64
N GLN A 220 -10.52 -6.71 15.31
CA GLN A 220 -11.35 -7.45 16.27
C GLN A 220 -10.54 -7.98 17.47
N GLY A 221 -9.26 -8.30 17.26
CA GLY A 221 -8.33 -8.63 18.34
C GLY A 221 -8.12 -7.47 19.31
N ILE A 222 -8.20 -6.25 18.83
CA ILE A 222 -8.09 -5.04 19.66
C ILE A 222 -9.38 -4.82 20.44
N PHE A 223 -10.56 -4.87 19.80
CA PHE A 223 -11.84 -4.66 20.46
C PHE A 223 -12.11 -5.64 21.60
N VAL A 224 -11.86 -6.93 21.40
CA VAL A 224 -12.05 -7.92 22.47
C VAL A 224 -11.07 -7.76 23.62
N ASN A 225 -9.94 -7.09 23.41
CA ASN A 225 -8.95 -6.80 24.44
C ASN A 225 -9.05 -5.39 25.03
N PHE A 226 -10.00 -4.55 24.58
CA PHE A 226 -10.14 -3.17 25.03
C PHE A 226 -10.11 -3.03 26.55
N LYS A 227 -10.97 -3.77 27.25
CA LYS A 227 -11.07 -3.73 28.73
C LYS A 227 -9.78 -4.20 29.42
N ASN A 228 -9.12 -5.23 28.88
CA ASN A 228 -7.86 -5.75 29.40
C ASN A 228 -6.75 -4.71 29.29
N VAL A 229 -6.64 -4.07 28.13
CA VAL A 229 -5.62 -3.05 27.86
C VAL A 229 -5.88 -1.79 28.69
N ALA A 230 -7.09 -1.26 28.68
CA ALA A 230 -7.46 -0.08 29.46
C ALA A 230 -7.14 -0.24 30.96
N ARG A 231 -7.49 -1.41 31.52
CA ARG A 231 -7.24 -1.72 32.94
C ARG A 231 -5.77 -1.92 33.26
N SER A 232 -5.05 -2.66 32.44
CA SER A 232 -3.63 -3.01 32.70
C SER A 232 -2.69 -1.81 32.52
N THR A 233 -2.98 -0.95 31.55
CA THR A 233 -2.17 0.25 31.25
C THR A 233 -2.63 1.49 32.03
N ARG A 234 -3.83 1.47 32.61
CA ARG A 234 -4.48 2.62 33.26
C ARG A 234 -4.60 3.84 32.35
N LYS A 235 -4.66 3.62 31.02
CA LYS A 235 -4.87 4.69 30.06
C LYS A 235 -6.27 5.28 30.23
N LYS A 236 -6.35 6.59 30.06
CA LYS A 236 -7.60 7.35 30.02
C LYS A 236 -7.96 7.66 28.57
N ILE A 237 -9.23 7.77 28.28
CA ILE A 237 -9.70 8.25 26.99
C ILE A 237 -9.33 9.74 26.82
N PRO A 238 -8.76 10.17 25.66
CA PRO A 238 -8.57 9.35 24.47
C PRO A 238 -7.28 8.49 24.54
N PHE A 239 -7.35 7.24 24.04
CA PHE A 239 -6.17 6.41 23.85
C PHE A 239 -6.37 5.41 22.71
N GLY A 240 -5.28 4.99 22.10
CA GLY A 240 -5.29 4.02 21.01
C GLY A 240 -4.58 2.72 21.36
N ILE A 241 -4.98 1.66 20.68
CA ILE A 241 -4.32 0.34 20.73
C ILE A 241 -3.92 -0.01 19.31
N GLY A 242 -2.61 -0.14 19.08
CA GLY A 242 -2.09 -0.49 17.75
C GLY A 242 -1.57 -1.91 17.69
N GLN A 243 -1.72 -2.52 16.55
CA GLN A 243 -1.26 -3.86 16.25
C GLN A 243 -0.64 -3.96 14.85
N ILE A 244 0.42 -4.75 14.73
CA ILE A 244 0.95 -5.22 13.45
C ILE A 244 0.76 -6.72 13.41
N GLY A 245 0.11 -7.25 12.37
CA GLY A 245 -0.13 -8.68 12.31
C GLY A 245 -0.65 -9.20 10.97
N LYS A 246 -0.51 -10.49 10.77
CA LYS A 246 -1.02 -11.20 9.60
C LYS A 246 -2.54 -11.25 9.61
N SER A 247 -3.11 -11.05 8.41
CA SER A 247 -4.53 -11.20 8.11
C SER A 247 -4.73 -11.99 6.82
N PHE A 248 -5.89 -12.59 6.65
CA PHE A 248 -6.16 -13.56 5.59
C PHE A 248 -7.53 -13.31 4.97
N ARG A 249 -7.57 -13.09 3.65
CA ARG A 249 -8.82 -12.93 2.91
C ARG A 249 -8.78 -13.80 1.67
N ASN A 250 -9.74 -14.70 1.52
CA ASN A 250 -9.83 -15.60 0.37
C ASN A 250 -10.32 -14.84 -0.87
N GLU A 251 -9.52 -13.88 -1.32
CA GLU A 251 -9.80 -13.00 -2.45
C GLU A 251 -10.15 -13.78 -3.71
N ILE A 252 -11.22 -13.36 -4.41
CA ILE A 252 -11.67 -13.96 -5.67
C ILE A 252 -10.67 -13.65 -6.78
N THR A 253 -10.25 -12.38 -6.87
CA THR A 253 -9.36 -11.86 -7.91
C THR A 253 -8.11 -11.22 -7.28
N PRO A 254 -7.20 -12.02 -6.69
CA PRO A 254 -5.93 -11.48 -6.23
C PRO A 254 -5.09 -11.03 -7.43
N GLY A 255 -4.28 -9.98 -7.28
CA GLY A 255 -3.53 -9.45 -8.41
C GLY A 255 -2.68 -8.23 -8.08
N ASN A 256 -2.11 -7.64 -9.13
CA ASN A 256 -1.28 -6.45 -9.04
C ASN A 256 -0.09 -6.60 -8.08
N PHE A 257 0.67 -7.70 -8.26
CA PHE A 257 1.82 -8.04 -7.42
C PHE A 257 1.41 -8.18 -5.95
N THR A 258 2.01 -7.44 -5.02
CA THR A 258 1.69 -7.50 -3.58
C THR A 258 0.53 -6.58 -3.16
N PHE A 259 -0.17 -5.93 -4.11
CA PHE A 259 -1.28 -5.03 -3.81
C PHE A 259 -2.51 -5.77 -3.26
N ARG A 260 -2.89 -6.91 -3.87
CA ARG A 260 -4.04 -7.72 -3.44
C ARG A 260 -3.65 -9.20 -3.36
N THR A 261 -3.36 -9.64 -2.16
CA THR A 261 -2.93 -11.02 -1.83
C THR A 261 -3.93 -11.65 -0.85
N ARG A 262 -3.88 -12.98 -0.71
CA ARG A 262 -4.75 -13.69 0.24
C ARG A 262 -4.21 -13.73 1.66
N GLU A 263 -2.91 -13.59 1.81
CA GLU A 263 -2.19 -13.44 3.06
C GLU A 263 -1.42 -12.13 3.01
N PHE A 264 -1.64 -11.26 3.98
CA PHE A 264 -1.01 -9.94 4.04
C PHE A 264 -0.77 -9.53 5.49
N GLU A 265 -0.11 -8.41 5.70
CA GLU A 265 0.16 -7.88 7.03
C GLU A 265 -0.45 -6.49 7.18
N GLN A 266 -1.27 -6.31 8.23
CA GLN A 266 -1.88 -5.02 8.57
C GLN A 266 -1.08 -4.33 9.67
N MET A 267 -1.09 -3.01 9.63
CA MET A 267 -0.70 -2.09 10.70
C MET A 267 -1.95 -1.27 11.03
N GLU A 268 -2.56 -1.52 12.17
CA GLU A 268 -3.90 -1.05 12.49
C GLU A 268 -3.89 -0.41 13.88
N LEU A 269 -4.56 0.73 14.00
CA LEU A 269 -4.75 1.47 15.24
C LEU A 269 -6.24 1.66 15.48
N GLU A 270 -6.73 1.21 16.62
CA GLU A 270 -8.06 1.53 17.12
C GLU A 270 -7.93 2.62 18.18
N PHE A 271 -8.33 3.83 17.82
CA PHE A 271 -8.21 5.00 18.68
C PHE A 271 -9.56 5.34 19.31
N PHE A 272 -9.65 5.10 20.61
CA PHE A 272 -10.88 5.29 21.40
C PHE A 272 -10.98 6.71 21.91
N CYS A 273 -12.14 7.34 21.68
CA CYS A 273 -12.43 8.72 22.10
C CYS A 273 -13.81 8.84 22.73
N GLU A 274 -14.08 10.00 23.35
CA GLU A 274 -15.37 10.35 23.90
C GLU A 274 -16.39 10.55 22.76
N PRO A 275 -17.65 10.03 22.90
CA PRO A 275 -18.72 10.31 21.94
C PRO A 275 -18.93 11.82 21.73
N GLY A 276 -19.04 12.24 20.46
CA GLY A 276 -19.13 13.64 20.06
C GLY A 276 -17.78 14.36 19.90
N LYS A 277 -16.64 13.65 20.11
CA LYS A 277 -15.28 14.10 19.79
C LYS A 277 -14.67 13.32 18.61
N ASP A 278 -15.41 12.40 18.06
CA ASP A 278 -15.05 11.50 17.00
C ASP A 278 -14.57 12.23 15.74
N LEU A 279 -15.32 13.20 15.23
CA LEU A 279 -14.94 13.96 14.04
C LEU A 279 -13.67 14.80 14.23
N GLU A 280 -13.44 15.34 15.45
CA GLU A 280 -12.18 16.05 15.75
C GLU A 280 -10.98 15.09 15.61
N TRP A 281 -11.08 13.89 16.20
CA TRP A 281 -10.04 12.86 16.10
C TRP A 281 -9.93 12.24 14.73
N PHE A 282 -11.02 12.11 13.99
CA PHE A 282 -11.00 11.66 12.59
C PHE A 282 -10.14 12.57 11.72
N TYR A 283 -10.36 13.88 11.76
CA TYR A 283 -9.54 14.83 10.99
C TYR A 283 -8.09 14.88 11.49
N TYR A 284 -7.86 14.76 12.79
CA TYR A 284 -6.49 14.65 13.31
C TYR A 284 -5.75 13.44 12.71
N TRP A 285 -6.34 12.25 12.75
CA TRP A 285 -5.72 11.05 12.21
C TRP A 285 -5.59 11.07 10.70
N LYS A 286 -6.55 11.64 9.98
CA LYS A 286 -6.49 11.86 8.53
C LYS A 286 -5.21 12.61 8.15
N ASP A 287 -4.97 13.78 8.75
CA ASP A 287 -3.79 14.60 8.50
C ASP A 287 -2.50 13.93 8.99
N PHE A 288 -2.54 13.28 10.14
CA PHE A 288 -1.39 12.59 10.73
C PHE A 288 -0.89 11.45 9.83
N CYS A 289 -1.79 10.63 9.28
CA CYS A 289 -1.48 9.53 8.40
C CYS A 289 -0.86 10.01 7.08
N MET A 290 -1.44 11.04 6.46
CA MET A 290 -0.88 11.64 5.24
C MET A 290 0.53 12.18 5.49
N ASN A 291 0.72 12.94 6.56
CA ASN A 291 2.03 13.51 6.89
C ASN A 291 3.09 12.42 7.16
N TRP A 292 2.69 11.30 7.77
CA TRP A 292 3.60 10.17 7.96
C TRP A 292 4.04 9.57 6.63
N LEU A 293 3.14 9.32 5.68
CA LEU A 293 3.49 8.80 4.35
C LEU A 293 4.47 9.72 3.62
N LEU A 294 4.23 11.04 3.66
CA LEU A 294 5.13 12.02 3.07
C LEU A 294 6.50 12.03 3.75
N SER A 295 6.55 11.82 5.07
CA SER A 295 7.81 11.73 5.82
C SER A 295 8.65 10.50 5.46
N LEU A 296 8.04 9.45 4.90
CA LEU A 296 8.73 8.28 4.36
C LEU A 296 9.33 8.52 2.95
N GLY A 297 9.16 9.71 2.39
CA GLY A 297 9.67 10.09 1.08
C GLY A 297 8.70 9.84 -0.08
N MET A 298 7.43 9.56 0.20
CA MET A 298 6.41 9.47 -0.86
C MET A 298 6.22 10.80 -1.56
N THR A 299 6.13 10.78 -2.89
CA THR A 299 5.88 11.95 -3.72
C THR A 299 4.45 12.45 -3.50
N LYS A 300 4.31 13.72 -3.13
CA LYS A 300 3.02 14.34 -2.77
C LYS A 300 1.98 14.25 -3.89
N GLU A 301 2.42 14.38 -5.13
CA GLU A 301 1.57 14.32 -6.33
C GLU A 301 1.00 12.93 -6.59
N ASN A 302 1.60 11.89 -5.99
CA ASN A 302 1.19 10.50 -6.13
C ASN A 302 0.26 10.02 -5.01
N VAL A 303 -0.10 10.90 -4.06
CA VAL A 303 -1.03 10.57 -2.98
C VAL A 303 -2.17 11.57 -2.91
N ARG A 304 -3.37 11.09 -2.56
CA ARG A 304 -4.54 11.96 -2.40
C ARG A 304 -5.49 11.41 -1.33
N PHE A 305 -6.36 12.27 -0.82
CA PHE A 305 -7.53 11.83 -0.08
C PHE A 305 -8.69 11.50 -1.03
N ARG A 306 -9.44 10.46 -0.69
CA ARG A 306 -10.74 10.13 -1.24
C ARG A 306 -11.73 10.02 -0.09
N ASP A 307 -12.47 11.09 0.15
CA ASP A 307 -13.56 11.06 1.13
C ASP A 307 -14.74 10.27 0.57
N HIS A 308 -15.33 9.39 1.38
CA HIS A 308 -16.48 8.60 0.99
C HIS A 308 -17.75 9.44 1.05
N ASP A 309 -18.61 9.32 0.03
CA ASP A 309 -19.94 9.90 0.06
C ASP A 309 -20.79 9.24 1.16
N PRO A 310 -21.74 9.98 1.79
CA PRO A 310 -22.65 9.39 2.78
C PRO A 310 -23.36 8.10 2.29
N ALA A 311 -23.58 7.95 0.98
CA ALA A 311 -24.18 6.75 0.39
C ALA A 311 -23.23 5.55 0.32
N GLU A 312 -21.92 5.77 0.38
CA GLU A 312 -20.86 4.73 0.38
C GLU A 312 -20.48 4.26 1.78
N LEU A 313 -20.87 5.03 2.82
CA LEU A 313 -20.47 4.73 4.19
C LEU A 313 -21.02 3.37 4.63
N SER A 314 -20.16 2.57 5.26
CA SER A 314 -20.60 1.39 5.98
C SER A 314 -21.62 1.76 7.06
N HIS A 315 -22.56 0.87 7.34
CA HIS A 315 -23.63 1.09 8.31
C HIS A 315 -23.17 1.41 9.76
N TYR A 316 -21.90 1.24 10.03
CA TYR A 316 -21.25 1.52 11.32
C TYR A 316 -20.40 2.80 11.32
N SER A 317 -20.25 3.48 10.18
CA SER A 317 -19.32 4.60 10.06
C SER A 317 -20.06 5.94 9.90
N ASN A 318 -19.60 6.97 10.63
CA ASN A 318 -20.03 8.36 10.47
C ASN A 318 -19.23 9.10 9.40
N ALA A 319 -17.96 8.71 9.21
CA ALA A 319 -17.06 9.29 8.22
C ALA A 319 -16.01 8.25 7.82
N THR A 320 -15.67 8.21 6.56
CA THR A 320 -14.57 7.38 6.04
C THR A 320 -13.81 8.16 4.98
N THR A 321 -12.49 8.04 5.00
CA THR A 321 -11.61 8.55 3.94
C THR A 321 -10.54 7.53 3.64
N ASP A 322 -10.20 7.39 2.36
CA ASP A 322 -9.04 6.65 1.94
C ASP A 322 -7.89 7.62 1.63
N ILE A 323 -6.67 7.22 1.94
CA ILE A 323 -5.49 7.77 1.28
C ILE A 323 -5.18 6.83 0.13
N GLU A 324 -5.29 7.34 -1.09
CA GLU A 324 -4.97 6.60 -2.30
C GLU A 324 -3.57 6.97 -2.82
N TYR A 325 -2.90 5.98 -3.40
CA TYR A 325 -1.65 6.16 -4.13
C TYR A 325 -1.84 5.87 -5.62
N LEU A 326 -1.16 6.63 -6.47
CA LEU A 326 -1.16 6.43 -7.92
C LEU A 326 -0.19 5.31 -8.31
N PHE A 327 -0.69 4.08 -8.26
CA PHE A 327 0.05 2.91 -8.72
C PHE A 327 0.14 2.87 -10.25
N PRO A 328 1.04 2.06 -10.84
CA PRO A 328 1.09 1.87 -12.29
C PRO A 328 -0.19 1.33 -12.95
N PHE A 329 -1.10 0.79 -12.15
CA PHE A 329 -2.41 0.31 -12.60
C PHE A 329 -3.56 1.28 -12.23
N GLY A 330 -3.25 2.49 -11.81
CA GLY A 330 -4.20 3.53 -11.42
C GLY A 330 -4.25 3.80 -9.92
N TRP A 331 -5.16 4.68 -9.52
CA TRP A 331 -5.38 5.00 -8.11
C TRP A 331 -5.85 3.78 -7.34
N GLY A 332 -5.22 3.53 -6.22
CA GLY A 332 -5.54 2.42 -5.33
C GLY A 332 -5.43 2.82 -3.87
N GLU A 333 -6.34 2.29 -3.08
CA GLU A 333 -6.37 2.49 -1.63
C GLU A 333 -5.08 2.00 -0.99
N LEU A 334 -4.44 2.90 -0.26
CA LEU A 334 -3.24 2.63 0.53
C LEU A 334 -3.56 2.56 2.03
N TRP A 335 -4.48 3.41 2.50
CA TRP A 335 -4.85 3.56 3.89
C TRP A 335 -6.34 3.88 4.02
N GLY A 336 -7.09 3.15 4.81
CA GLY A 336 -8.44 3.49 5.22
C GLY A 336 -8.43 4.17 6.59
N ILE A 337 -9.20 5.23 6.75
CA ILE A 337 -9.42 5.91 8.04
C ILE A 337 -10.92 6.03 8.22
N ALA A 338 -11.46 5.38 9.26
CA ALA A 338 -12.90 5.32 9.51
C ALA A 338 -13.25 5.78 10.93
N ASP A 339 -14.30 6.57 11.06
CA ASP A 339 -15.01 6.76 12.31
C ASP A 339 -16.04 5.64 12.47
N ARG A 340 -15.72 4.63 13.28
CA ARG A 340 -16.52 3.41 13.51
C ARG A 340 -17.58 3.59 14.61
N THR A 341 -17.66 4.77 15.18
CA THR A 341 -18.55 5.04 16.34
C THR A 341 -18.32 4.04 17.49
N ASP A 342 -19.34 3.63 18.20
CA ASP A 342 -19.29 2.59 19.24
C ASP A 342 -19.72 1.20 18.74
N PHE A 343 -19.81 1.02 17.43
CA PHE A 343 -20.40 -0.16 16.80
C PHE A 343 -19.75 -1.46 17.26
N ASP A 344 -18.45 -1.60 17.13
CA ASP A 344 -17.73 -2.86 17.42
C ASP A 344 -17.81 -3.20 18.92
N LEU A 345 -17.57 -2.24 19.80
CA LEU A 345 -17.69 -2.48 21.24
C LEU A 345 -19.11 -2.89 21.63
N LYS A 346 -20.14 -2.24 21.09
CA LYS A 346 -21.55 -2.60 21.32
C LYS A 346 -21.90 -3.97 20.76
N ALA A 347 -21.38 -4.35 19.59
CA ALA A 347 -21.56 -5.68 19.00
C ALA A 347 -20.99 -6.77 19.92
N HIS A 348 -19.79 -6.55 20.45
CA HIS A 348 -19.18 -7.46 21.43
C HIS A 348 -19.90 -7.48 22.76
N ILE A 349 -20.35 -6.34 23.29
CA ILE A 349 -21.20 -6.28 24.51
C ILE A 349 -22.45 -7.13 24.32
N THR A 350 -23.16 -6.91 23.21
CA THR A 350 -24.43 -7.60 22.93
C THR A 350 -24.24 -9.11 22.81
N THR A 351 -23.16 -9.56 22.18
CA THR A 351 -22.91 -10.98 21.92
C THR A 351 -22.34 -11.71 23.15
N SER A 352 -21.43 -11.06 23.88
CA SER A 352 -20.73 -11.69 25.01
C SER A 352 -21.44 -11.50 26.35
N GLY A 353 -22.25 -10.45 26.49
CA GLY A 353 -22.82 -10.01 27.76
C GLY A 353 -21.81 -9.27 28.67
N GLU A 354 -20.56 -9.13 28.24
CA GLU A 354 -19.52 -8.41 28.99
C GLU A 354 -19.63 -6.90 28.81
N ASP A 355 -19.45 -6.16 29.90
CA ASP A 355 -19.48 -4.68 29.90
C ASP A 355 -18.13 -4.15 29.40
N LEU A 356 -18.08 -3.59 28.20
CA LEU A 356 -16.92 -2.93 27.60
C LEU A 356 -17.01 -1.41 27.67
N SER A 357 -17.94 -0.82 28.47
CA SER A 357 -18.01 0.61 28.66
C SER A 357 -16.79 1.14 29.43
N TYR A 358 -16.47 2.39 29.18
CA TYR A 358 -15.47 3.16 29.93
C TYR A 358 -16.18 4.02 30.98
N GLN A 359 -15.61 4.07 32.19
CA GLN A 359 -16.02 4.99 33.22
C GLN A 359 -14.92 6.04 33.39
N ASP A 360 -15.26 7.31 33.13
CA ASP A 360 -14.33 8.40 33.28
C ASP A 360 -14.02 8.61 34.78
N PRO A 361 -12.74 8.56 35.18
CA PRO A 361 -12.38 8.70 36.62
C PRO A 361 -12.51 10.12 37.16
N VAL A 362 -12.71 11.12 36.30
CA VAL A 362 -12.84 12.54 36.69
C VAL A 362 -14.30 12.94 36.76
N THR A 363 -15.07 12.68 35.69
CA THR A 363 -16.49 13.04 35.62
C THR A 363 -17.42 12.00 36.24
N ASN A 364 -16.92 10.76 36.42
CA ASN A 364 -17.68 9.58 36.82
C ASN A 364 -18.77 9.17 35.80
N GLU A 365 -18.74 9.72 34.59
CA GLU A 365 -19.64 9.34 33.50
C GLU A 365 -19.26 7.99 32.92
N LYS A 366 -20.29 7.25 32.51
CA LYS A 366 -20.12 5.93 31.92
C LYS A 366 -20.66 5.92 30.50
N TYR A 367 -19.82 5.53 29.51
CA TYR A 367 -20.20 5.48 28.11
C TYR A 367 -19.44 4.37 27.37
N VAL A 368 -19.94 3.97 26.22
CA VAL A 368 -19.18 3.14 25.26
C VAL A 368 -18.39 4.10 24.38
N PRO A 369 -17.04 4.00 24.34
CA PRO A 369 -16.23 4.90 23.54
C PRO A 369 -16.51 4.78 22.05
N TYR A 370 -16.33 5.89 21.32
CA TYR A 370 -16.24 5.88 19.86
C TYR A 370 -14.82 5.52 19.43
N CYS A 371 -14.68 4.97 18.24
CA CYS A 371 -13.42 4.48 17.72
C CYS A 371 -13.11 5.11 16.37
N ILE A 372 -11.89 5.64 16.22
CA ILE A 372 -11.31 6.04 14.94
C ILE A 372 -10.27 5.00 14.56
N GLU A 373 -10.41 4.43 13.37
CA GLU A 373 -9.58 3.35 12.85
C GLU A 373 -8.72 3.83 11.67
N PRO A 374 -7.45 4.19 11.85
CA PRO A 374 -6.47 4.22 10.78
C PRO A 374 -5.90 2.83 10.53
N SER A 375 -6.23 2.22 9.38
CA SER A 375 -5.84 0.87 9.00
C SER A 375 -5.12 0.83 7.65
N LEU A 376 -3.95 0.20 7.59
CA LEU A 376 -3.19 0.06 6.35
C LEU A 376 -2.52 -1.30 6.21
N GLY A 377 -2.28 -1.72 4.96
CA GLY A 377 -1.52 -2.91 4.63
C GLY A 377 -0.02 -2.60 4.51
N ALA A 378 0.82 -3.26 5.31
CA ALA A 378 2.28 -3.12 5.21
C ALA A 378 2.81 -3.48 3.82
N ASP A 379 2.20 -4.47 3.17
CA ASP A 379 2.54 -4.94 1.83
C ASP A 379 2.23 -3.88 0.75
N ARG A 380 1.07 -3.20 0.86
CA ARG A 380 0.69 -2.10 -0.04
C ARG A 380 1.59 -0.88 0.11
N VAL A 381 1.89 -0.48 1.36
CA VAL A 381 2.81 0.63 1.63
C VAL A 381 4.19 0.35 1.07
N MET A 382 4.72 -0.87 1.30
CA MET A 382 6.00 -1.27 0.73
C MET A 382 5.98 -1.23 -0.80
N LEU A 383 4.91 -1.70 -1.45
CA LEU A 383 4.76 -1.63 -2.89
C LEU A 383 4.75 -0.18 -3.38
N ALA A 384 3.96 0.70 -2.74
CA ALA A 384 3.91 2.12 -3.09
C ALA A 384 5.28 2.79 -2.98
N LEU A 385 6.01 2.55 -1.88
CA LEU A 385 7.36 3.05 -1.67
C LEU A 385 8.36 2.53 -2.72
N LEU A 386 8.27 1.26 -3.12
CA LEU A 386 9.11 0.70 -4.17
C LEU A 386 8.79 1.29 -5.55
N VAL A 387 7.50 1.51 -5.87
CA VAL A 387 7.06 2.15 -7.12
C VAL A 387 7.54 3.60 -7.18
N ASP A 388 7.39 4.33 -6.07
CA ASP A 388 7.80 5.75 -5.98
C ASP A 388 9.32 5.90 -6.09
N ALA A 389 10.07 5.00 -5.44
CA ALA A 389 11.52 5.02 -5.42
C ALA A 389 12.18 4.51 -6.71
N TYR A 390 11.48 3.75 -7.56
CA TYR A 390 12.05 3.18 -8.78
C TYR A 390 12.27 4.25 -9.85
N ASN A 391 13.52 4.45 -10.23
CA ASN A 391 13.93 5.42 -11.24
C ASN A 391 14.91 4.79 -12.25
N GLU A 392 14.78 5.20 -13.51
CA GLU A 392 15.72 4.94 -14.60
C GLU A 392 16.32 6.28 -15.03
N GLU A 393 17.62 6.40 -14.88
CA GLU A 393 18.35 7.66 -15.17
C GLU A 393 19.31 7.45 -16.33
N MET A 394 19.34 8.37 -17.27
CA MET A 394 20.36 8.44 -18.30
C MET A 394 21.51 9.31 -17.81
N LEU A 395 22.69 8.74 -17.69
CA LEU A 395 23.88 9.47 -17.29
C LEU A 395 24.49 10.25 -18.45
N GLU A 396 25.38 11.21 -18.13
CA GLU A 396 26.06 12.04 -19.12
C GLU A 396 26.86 11.26 -20.16
N ASP A 397 27.36 10.07 -19.78
CA ASP A 397 28.10 9.16 -20.68
C ASP A 397 27.17 8.31 -21.57
N GLY A 398 25.84 8.51 -21.50
CA GLY A 398 24.83 7.76 -22.24
C GLY A 398 24.52 6.38 -21.66
N THR A 399 25.05 6.01 -20.49
CA THR A 399 24.69 4.76 -19.82
C THR A 399 23.42 4.90 -18.99
N GLU A 400 22.57 3.87 -18.99
CA GLU A 400 21.38 3.79 -18.16
C GLU A 400 21.75 3.36 -16.74
N ARG A 401 21.14 3.99 -15.75
CA ARG A 401 21.27 3.70 -14.33
C ARG A 401 19.89 3.42 -13.74
N VAL A 402 19.68 2.21 -13.23
CA VAL A 402 18.53 1.86 -12.42
C VAL A 402 18.85 2.15 -10.95
N VAL A 403 17.94 2.85 -10.25
CA VAL A 403 18.14 3.22 -8.85
C VAL A 403 16.81 3.17 -8.08
N LEU A 404 16.85 2.58 -6.88
CA LEU A 404 15.77 2.68 -5.90
C LEU A 404 16.07 3.82 -4.92
N LYS A 405 15.40 4.97 -5.10
CA LYS A 405 15.55 6.16 -4.25
C LYS A 405 14.72 6.07 -2.96
N LEU A 406 14.84 4.97 -2.24
CA LEU A 406 14.21 4.79 -0.94
C LEU A 406 14.74 5.80 0.08
N HIS A 407 13.87 6.31 0.96
CA HIS A 407 14.32 7.06 2.13
C HIS A 407 15.41 6.26 2.87
N PRO A 408 16.55 6.86 3.26
CA PRO A 408 17.68 6.11 3.84
C PRO A 408 17.31 5.22 5.03
N ALA A 409 16.36 5.66 5.86
CA ALA A 409 15.84 4.86 6.96
C ALA A 409 15.10 3.58 6.52
N LEU A 410 14.52 3.56 5.30
CA LEU A 410 13.78 2.40 4.76
C LEU A 410 14.69 1.44 3.98
N ALA A 411 15.86 1.89 3.52
CA ALA A 411 16.78 1.07 2.74
C ALA A 411 17.14 -0.25 3.46
N PRO A 412 17.25 -1.38 2.73
CA PRO A 412 17.58 -2.67 3.33
C PRO A 412 18.98 -2.68 3.92
N TYR A 413 19.96 -2.16 3.19
CA TYR A 413 21.30 -1.85 3.70
C TYR A 413 21.43 -0.35 3.94
N LYS A 414 21.94 0.05 5.10
CA LYS A 414 22.20 1.48 5.42
C LYS A 414 23.47 1.98 4.77
N ALA A 415 24.42 1.09 4.57
CA ALA A 415 25.66 1.35 3.85
C ALA A 415 26.20 0.06 3.22
N ALA A 416 27.14 0.21 2.29
CA ALA A 416 27.93 -0.89 1.75
C ALA A 416 29.42 -0.55 1.81
N VAL A 417 30.25 -1.46 2.30
CA VAL A 417 31.72 -1.28 2.36
C VAL A 417 32.35 -1.95 1.14
N LEU A 418 33.06 -1.16 0.37
CA LEU A 418 33.60 -1.53 -0.94
C LEU A 418 35.12 -1.29 -0.96
N PRO A 419 35.97 -2.32 -0.80
CA PRO A 419 37.40 -2.14 -0.96
C PRO A 419 37.73 -1.77 -2.42
N LEU A 420 38.52 -0.72 -2.67
CA LEU A 420 38.87 -0.29 -4.03
C LEU A 420 39.53 -1.43 -4.83
N THR A 421 40.38 -2.19 -4.15
CA THR A 421 41.05 -3.38 -4.69
C THR A 421 41.06 -4.51 -3.66
N LYS A 422 41.23 -5.76 -4.12
CA LYS A 422 41.34 -6.94 -3.23
C LYS A 422 42.48 -6.88 -2.22
N LYS A 423 43.52 -6.07 -2.47
CA LYS A 423 44.64 -5.87 -1.54
C LYS A 423 44.22 -5.15 -0.25
N LEU A 424 43.08 -4.49 -0.27
CA LEU A 424 42.53 -3.70 0.85
C LEU A 424 41.39 -4.44 1.59
N ASN A 425 41.12 -5.72 1.24
CA ASN A 425 40.01 -6.48 1.78
C ASN A 425 40.07 -6.60 3.31
N ASP A 426 41.26 -6.87 3.88
CA ASP A 426 41.38 -7.07 5.33
C ASP A 426 41.00 -5.81 6.11
N GLN A 427 41.50 -4.65 5.72
CA GLN A 427 41.22 -3.36 6.37
C GLN A 427 39.77 -2.90 6.11
N ALA A 428 39.28 -3.08 4.88
CA ALA A 428 37.89 -2.77 4.59
C ALA A 428 36.90 -3.67 5.37
N SER A 429 37.30 -4.94 5.60
CA SER A 429 36.52 -5.86 6.43
C SER A 429 36.48 -5.41 7.91
N GLU A 430 37.51 -4.78 8.43
CA GLU A 430 37.48 -4.20 9.79
C GLU A 430 36.44 -3.08 9.90
N VAL A 431 36.34 -2.21 8.87
CA VAL A 431 35.32 -1.15 8.79
C VAL A 431 33.92 -1.77 8.72
N TYR A 432 33.72 -2.79 7.89
CA TYR A 432 32.47 -3.53 7.79
C TYR A 432 32.08 -4.13 9.15
N HIS A 433 32.99 -4.84 9.84
CA HIS A 433 32.73 -5.44 11.13
C HIS A 433 32.45 -4.42 12.24
N LYS A 434 32.98 -3.21 12.13
CA LYS A 434 32.65 -2.09 13.04
C LYS A 434 31.18 -1.65 12.82
N LEU A 435 30.79 -1.37 11.56
CA LEU A 435 29.49 -0.83 11.22
C LEU A 435 28.33 -1.83 11.37
N GLN A 436 28.54 -3.13 11.08
CA GLN A 436 27.50 -4.15 11.18
C GLN A 436 26.94 -4.35 12.60
N LYS A 437 27.63 -3.84 13.63
CA LYS A 437 27.13 -3.87 15.01
C LYS A 437 25.96 -2.92 15.25
N SER A 438 25.90 -1.84 14.44
CA SER A 438 24.90 -0.78 14.58
C SER A 438 23.89 -0.75 13.43
N PHE A 439 24.28 -1.23 12.24
CA PHE A 439 23.47 -1.14 11.02
C PHE A 439 23.47 -2.45 10.24
N ASN A 440 22.45 -2.64 9.42
CA ASN A 440 22.49 -3.62 8.33
C ASN A 440 23.37 -3.05 7.21
N VAL A 441 24.55 -3.63 7.00
CA VAL A 441 25.58 -3.18 6.06
C VAL A 441 25.95 -4.35 5.16
N ASP A 442 26.23 -4.07 3.87
CA ASP A 442 26.77 -5.07 2.95
C ASP A 442 28.27 -4.89 2.75
N TYR A 443 28.94 -5.97 2.33
CA TYR A 443 30.33 -5.98 1.96
C TYR A 443 30.48 -6.57 0.56
N ASP A 444 30.98 -5.79 -0.41
CA ASP A 444 31.09 -6.25 -1.80
C ASP A 444 32.48 -5.96 -2.37
N ASP A 445 33.23 -7.03 -2.69
CA ASP A 445 34.55 -6.97 -3.35
C ASP A 445 34.56 -7.56 -4.77
N ALA A 446 33.36 -7.89 -5.32
CA ALA A 446 33.23 -8.61 -6.57
C ALA A 446 33.11 -7.67 -7.79
N GLY A 447 34.08 -7.73 -8.70
CA GLY A 447 34.11 -6.94 -9.94
C GLY A 447 34.69 -5.54 -9.75
N SER A 448 34.45 -4.64 -10.74
CA SER A 448 34.91 -3.25 -10.65
C SER A 448 34.07 -2.41 -9.69
N ILE A 449 34.65 -1.35 -9.14
CA ILE A 449 33.98 -0.44 -8.19
C ILE A 449 32.69 0.15 -8.81
N GLY A 450 32.70 0.53 -10.08
CA GLY A 450 31.52 1.04 -10.76
C GLY A 450 30.37 0.04 -10.84
N LYS A 451 30.65 -1.27 -11.07
CA LYS A 451 29.64 -2.33 -11.06
C LYS A 451 29.07 -2.55 -9.66
N ARG A 452 29.87 -2.39 -8.63
CA ARG A 452 29.43 -2.48 -7.23
C ARG A 452 28.52 -1.33 -6.87
N TYR A 453 28.84 -0.09 -7.23
CA TYR A 453 27.94 1.05 -7.08
C TYR A 453 26.59 0.79 -7.75
N ARG A 454 26.57 0.27 -8.99
CA ARG A 454 25.31 -0.05 -9.69
C ARG A 454 24.46 -1.07 -8.95
N ARG A 455 25.05 -2.14 -8.42
CA ARG A 455 24.32 -3.13 -7.63
C ARG A 455 23.67 -2.52 -6.39
N HIS A 456 24.38 -1.60 -5.72
CA HIS A 456 23.86 -0.92 -4.53
C HIS A 456 22.84 0.16 -4.87
N ASP A 457 22.97 0.85 -6.00
CA ASP A 457 21.94 1.76 -6.52
C ASP A 457 20.62 1.01 -6.77
N GLU A 458 20.68 -0.17 -7.39
CA GLU A 458 19.52 -1.01 -7.72
C GLU A 458 18.79 -1.59 -6.50
N VAL A 459 19.46 -1.75 -5.37
CA VAL A 459 18.84 -2.23 -4.11
C VAL A 459 18.55 -1.11 -3.12
N GLY A 460 18.86 0.14 -3.50
CA GLY A 460 18.52 1.32 -2.73
C GLY A 460 19.44 1.62 -1.55
N THR A 461 20.68 1.08 -1.53
CA THR A 461 21.67 1.40 -0.49
C THR A 461 22.08 2.88 -0.55
N PRO A 462 21.82 3.71 0.48
CA PRO A 462 22.03 5.15 0.39
C PRO A 462 23.49 5.56 0.37
N TYR A 463 24.38 4.80 1.03
CA TYR A 463 25.78 5.17 1.20
C TYR A 463 26.72 4.03 0.83
N CYS A 464 27.58 4.26 -0.18
CA CYS A 464 28.66 3.34 -0.52
C CYS A 464 29.98 3.87 0.02
N ILE A 465 30.60 3.10 0.91
CA ILE A 465 31.83 3.42 1.60
C ILE A 465 33.00 2.75 0.88
N THR A 466 33.81 3.52 0.18
CA THR A 466 35.00 2.99 -0.51
C THR A 466 36.23 3.13 0.39
N PHE A 467 36.85 2.00 0.68
CA PHE A 467 38.16 1.96 1.31
C PHE A 467 39.23 1.91 0.21
N ASP A 468 40.06 2.94 0.15
CA ASP A 468 41.10 3.15 -0.88
C ASP A 468 42.54 3.16 -0.23
N PHE A 469 43.54 3.42 -1.05
CA PHE A 469 44.93 3.42 -0.56
C PHE A 469 45.20 4.61 0.41
N ASP A 470 44.59 5.77 0.18
CA ASP A 470 44.71 6.94 1.04
C ASP A 470 44.11 6.65 2.43
N SER A 471 43.14 5.73 2.50
CA SER A 471 42.53 5.29 3.77
C SER A 471 43.54 4.67 4.75
N LEU A 472 44.61 4.10 4.25
CA LEU A 472 45.70 3.55 5.08
C LEU A 472 46.55 4.65 5.74
N GLU A 473 46.58 5.83 5.15
CA GLU A 473 47.39 6.94 5.59
C GLU A 473 46.61 7.91 6.51
N ASP A 474 45.39 8.24 6.15
CA ASP A 474 44.59 9.29 6.79
C ASP A 474 43.46 8.76 7.69
N ASN A 475 43.28 7.45 7.81
CA ASN A 475 42.23 6.78 8.58
C ASN A 475 40.83 7.28 8.20
N SER A 476 40.62 7.58 6.91
CA SER A 476 39.35 8.05 6.35
C SER A 476 38.93 7.20 5.17
N VAL A 477 37.66 7.25 4.82
CA VAL A 477 37.06 6.53 3.67
C VAL A 477 36.26 7.50 2.82
N THR A 478 36.06 7.14 1.56
CA THR A 478 35.20 7.92 0.65
C THR A 478 33.78 7.37 0.72
N ILE A 479 32.80 8.22 1.07
CA ILE A 479 31.37 7.89 1.06
C ILE A 479 30.77 8.49 -0.20
N ARG A 480 30.15 7.64 -1.03
CA ARG A 480 29.32 8.06 -2.17
C ARG A 480 27.86 8.04 -1.77
N ASP A 481 27.19 9.17 -1.95
CA ASP A 481 25.74 9.29 -1.84
C ASP A 481 25.06 8.67 -3.07
N ARG A 482 24.00 7.85 -2.87
CA ARG A 482 23.28 7.19 -3.94
C ARG A 482 22.56 8.18 -4.85
N ASP A 483 21.92 9.20 -4.28
CA ASP A 483 21.00 10.07 -5.02
C ASP A 483 21.74 11.14 -5.82
N THR A 484 22.73 11.77 -5.21
CA THR A 484 23.55 12.83 -5.84
C THR A 484 24.78 12.32 -6.57
N MET A 485 25.23 11.11 -6.25
CA MET A 485 26.53 10.51 -6.63
C MET A 485 27.75 11.29 -6.14
N GLU A 486 27.55 12.34 -5.34
CA GLU A 486 28.62 13.07 -4.71
C GLU A 486 29.41 12.20 -3.73
N GLN A 487 30.68 12.53 -3.59
CA GLN A 487 31.61 11.80 -2.75
C GLN A 487 32.23 12.73 -1.70
N VAL A 488 32.23 12.29 -0.45
CA VAL A 488 32.82 13.00 0.67
C VAL A 488 33.81 12.12 1.42
N ARG A 489 34.86 12.73 1.94
CA ARG A 489 35.84 12.03 2.77
C ARG A 489 35.44 12.10 4.24
N VAL A 490 35.33 10.96 4.94
CA VAL A 490 34.90 10.87 6.33
C VAL A 490 35.85 9.97 7.11
N LYS A 491 36.22 10.35 8.33
CA LYS A 491 37.04 9.51 9.20
C LYS A 491 36.29 8.24 9.61
N ILE A 492 37.01 7.13 9.68
CA ILE A 492 36.43 5.82 10.05
C ILE A 492 35.78 5.86 11.44
N ASP A 493 36.30 6.68 12.36
CA ASP A 493 35.75 6.81 13.70
C ASP A 493 34.43 7.59 13.73
N ASP A 494 34.18 8.45 12.75
CA ASP A 494 32.95 9.27 12.65
C ASP A 494 31.82 8.60 11.82
N LEU A 495 32.10 7.46 11.17
CA LEU A 495 31.15 6.80 10.24
C LEU A 495 29.82 6.44 10.88
N GLU A 496 29.85 5.93 12.11
CA GLU A 496 28.61 5.52 12.80
C GLU A 496 27.70 6.72 13.07
N ASN A 497 28.27 7.83 13.52
CA ASN A 497 27.53 9.07 13.73
C ASN A 497 27.02 9.65 12.41
N TYR A 498 27.88 9.69 11.38
CA TYR A 498 27.52 10.18 10.05
C TYR A 498 26.32 9.44 9.48
N ILE A 499 26.32 8.09 9.51
CA ILE A 499 25.20 7.27 9.01
C ILE A 499 23.98 7.46 9.91
N SER A 500 24.13 7.42 11.24
CA SER A 500 23.02 7.56 12.18
C SER A 500 22.23 8.86 11.99
N GLU A 501 22.90 9.97 11.70
CA GLU A 501 22.25 11.26 11.45
C GLU A 501 21.43 11.25 10.16
N LYS A 502 21.95 10.59 9.13
CA LYS A 502 21.36 10.56 7.78
C LYS A 502 20.18 9.60 7.63
N ILE A 503 20.06 8.59 8.51
CA ILE A 503 18.97 7.59 8.45
C ILE A 503 17.82 7.90 9.42
N ARG A 504 17.76 9.10 10.00
CA ARG A 504 16.64 9.52 10.87
C ARG A 504 15.40 9.83 10.04
N PHE A 505 14.23 9.53 10.62
CA PHE A 505 12.94 10.02 10.14
C PHE A 505 12.63 11.38 10.76
#